data_5455152308b9907924ddf3fee4ae2e92
#
_entry.id   5455152308b9907924ddf3fee4ae2e92
#
_cell.length_a   1.000
_cell.length_b   1.000
_cell.length_c   1.000
_cell.angle_alpha   90.00
_cell.angle_beta   90.00
_cell.angle_gamma   90.00
#
_symmetry.space_group_name_H-M   'P 1'
#
loop_
_entity.id
_entity.type
_entity.pdbx_description
1 polymer ?
#
loop_
_entity_poly.entity_id
_entity_poly.type
_entity_poly.pdbx_seq_one_letter_code
_entity_poly.pdbx_strand_id
1 'polypeptide(L)' 'FPMCGMDEITMMYLIADLCRRIGHFDESKRWISSVLTSRGANERIKNKARDLKDMVEKDVERLSKVKH' A
#
# COMPACT_ATOMS: atom_id res chain seq x y z
N PHE A 1 -6.25 7.62 -20.39
CA PHE A 1 -5.34 6.97 -19.48
C PHE A 1 -5.26 5.49 -19.77
N PRO A 2 -4.28 5.10 -20.54
CA PRO A 2 -4.18 3.70 -20.95
C PRO A 2 -3.74 2.83 -19.75
N MET A 3 -4.71 2.24 -19.12
CA MET A 3 -4.46 1.28 -18.06
C MET A 3 -4.35 -0.13 -18.61
N CYS A 4 -4.37 -0.23 -19.91
CA CYS A 4 -4.28 -1.52 -20.60
C CYS A 4 -2.98 -2.21 -20.26
N GLY A 5 -3.04 -3.45 -19.87
CA GLY A 5 -1.86 -4.22 -19.55
C GLY A 5 -1.39 -4.12 -18.11
N MET A 6 -2.00 -3.25 -17.33
CA MET A 6 -1.67 -3.15 -15.93
C MET A 6 -2.57 -4.07 -15.12
N ASP A 7 -1.96 -4.90 -14.29
CA ASP A 7 -2.71 -5.79 -13.42
C ASP A 7 -3.50 -5.00 -12.39
N GLU A 8 -4.70 -5.52 -12.10
CA GLU A 8 -5.52 -4.92 -11.06
C GLU A 8 -4.78 -4.87 -9.74
N ILE A 9 -4.01 -5.90 -9.45
CA ILE A 9 -3.24 -5.97 -8.21
C ILE A 9 -2.16 -4.91 -8.18
N THR A 10 -1.49 -4.70 -9.30
CA THR A 10 -0.49 -3.65 -9.40
C THR A 10 -1.13 -2.28 -9.17
N MET A 11 -2.31 -2.07 -9.72
CA MET A 11 -3.04 -0.82 -9.51
C MET A 11 -3.35 -0.62 -8.03
N MET A 12 -3.80 -1.67 -7.36
CA MET A 12 -4.09 -1.58 -5.93
C MET A 12 -2.85 -1.20 -5.13
N TYR A 13 -1.73 -1.78 -5.48
CA TYR A 13 -0.47 -1.44 -4.84
C TYR A 13 -0.11 0.02 -5.05
N LEU A 14 -0.26 0.50 -6.28
CA LEU A 14 0.04 1.91 -6.59
C LEU A 14 -0.88 2.86 -5.84
N ILE A 15 -2.14 2.50 -5.72
CA ILE A 15 -3.10 3.30 -4.96
C ILE A 15 -2.70 3.34 -3.49
N ALA A 16 -2.27 2.21 -2.96
CA ALA A 16 -1.81 2.14 -1.57
C ALA A 16 -0.61 3.06 -1.36
N ASP A 17 0.32 3.05 -2.30
CA ASP A 17 1.50 3.91 -2.22
C ASP A 17 1.11 5.38 -2.26
N LEU A 18 0.21 5.74 -3.15
CA LEU A 18 -0.27 7.12 -3.24
C LEU A 18 -0.97 7.55 -1.95
N CYS A 19 -1.81 6.69 -1.41
CA CYS A 19 -2.49 7.00 -0.16
C CYS A 19 -1.49 7.27 0.96
N ARG A 20 -0.44 6.48 1.02
CA ARG A 20 0.61 6.70 2.01
C ARG A 20 1.25 8.07 1.84
N ARG A 21 1.53 8.43 0.60
CA ARG A 21 2.21 9.70 0.31
C ARG A 21 1.38 10.92 0.68
N ILE A 22 0.08 10.81 0.53
CA ILE A 22 -0.80 11.94 0.85
C ILE A 22 -1.32 11.89 2.29
N GLY A 23 -0.85 10.93 3.07
CA GLY A 23 -1.20 10.85 4.48
C GLY A 23 -2.46 10.06 4.80
N HIS A 24 -3.06 9.41 3.81
CA HIS A 24 -4.25 8.59 4.04
C HIS A 24 -3.83 7.17 4.43
N PHE A 25 -3.29 7.05 5.62
CA PHE A 25 -2.70 5.80 6.07
C PHE A 25 -3.72 4.67 6.24
N ASP A 26 -4.91 4.99 6.70
CA ASP A 26 -5.95 3.97 6.86
C ASP A 26 -6.32 3.35 5.52
N GLU A 27 -6.51 4.18 4.51
CA GLU A 27 -6.82 3.68 3.18
C GLU A 27 -5.65 2.92 2.59
N SER A 28 -4.45 3.42 2.82
CA SER A 28 -3.26 2.73 2.35
C SER A 28 -3.21 1.31 2.90
N LYS A 29 -3.47 1.15 4.19
CA LYS A 29 -3.48 -0.17 4.81
C LYS A 29 -4.53 -1.09 4.21
N ARG A 30 -5.70 -0.54 3.90
CA ARG A 30 -6.77 -1.31 3.28
C ARG A 30 -6.35 -1.84 1.92
N TRP A 31 -5.78 -0.99 1.10
CA TRP A 31 -5.32 -1.41 -0.22
C TRP A 31 -4.21 -2.44 -0.13
N ILE A 32 -3.29 -2.25 0.81
CA ILE A 32 -2.22 -3.22 1.03
C ILE A 32 -2.80 -4.56 1.42
N SER A 33 -3.77 -4.57 2.32
CA SER A 33 -4.42 -5.80 2.75
C SER A 33 -5.10 -6.50 1.57
N SER A 34 -5.75 -5.72 0.72
CA SER A 34 -6.38 -6.26 -0.48
C SER A 34 -5.35 -6.95 -1.38
N VAL A 35 -4.19 -6.33 -1.54
CA VAL A 35 -3.13 -6.93 -2.35
C VAL A 35 -2.66 -8.23 -1.72
N LEU A 36 -2.45 -8.24 -0.41
CA LEU A 36 -1.93 -9.40 0.28
C LEU A 36 -2.90 -10.58 0.27
N THR A 37 -4.19 -10.30 0.24
CA THR A 37 -5.20 -11.36 0.22
C THR A 37 -5.65 -11.73 -1.18
N SER A 38 -5.14 -11.07 -2.18
CA SER A 38 -5.52 -11.33 -3.55
C SER A 38 -4.92 -12.63 -4.04
N ARG A 39 -5.74 -13.46 -4.66
CA ARG A 39 -5.27 -14.74 -5.17
C ARG A 39 -4.32 -14.59 -6.35
N GLY A 40 -4.50 -13.55 -7.11
CA GLY A 40 -3.67 -13.30 -8.28
C GLY A 40 -2.33 -12.67 -7.97
N ALA A 41 -2.10 -12.30 -6.72
CA ALA A 41 -0.84 -11.66 -6.34
C ALA A 41 0.27 -12.69 -6.26
N ASN A 42 1.37 -12.44 -6.99
CA ASN A 42 2.53 -13.30 -6.90
C ASN A 42 3.37 -12.86 -5.70
N GLU A 43 4.41 -13.63 -5.40
CA GLU A 43 5.24 -13.33 -4.24
C GLU A 43 5.95 -11.99 -4.33
N ARG A 44 6.33 -11.62 -5.54
CA ARG A 44 7.02 -10.34 -5.75
C ARG A 44 6.16 -9.16 -5.30
N ILE A 45 4.91 -9.14 -5.75
CA ILE A 45 4.02 -8.03 -5.39
C ILE A 45 3.62 -8.09 -3.91
N LYS A 46 3.48 -9.30 -3.39
CA LYS A 46 3.18 -9.47 -1.97
C LYS A 46 4.31 -8.94 -1.10
N ASN A 47 5.55 -9.22 -1.48
CA ASN A 47 6.70 -8.71 -0.75
C ASN A 47 6.74 -7.19 -0.79
N LYS A 48 6.46 -6.61 -1.94
CA LYS A 48 6.40 -5.16 -2.06
C LYS A 48 5.30 -4.57 -1.17
N ALA A 49 4.16 -5.24 -1.14
CA ALA A 49 3.05 -4.78 -0.32
C ALA A 49 3.39 -4.85 1.17
N ARG A 50 4.11 -5.87 1.58
CA ARG A 50 4.56 -5.99 2.96
C ARG A 50 5.52 -4.87 3.32
N ASP A 51 6.45 -4.58 2.43
CA ASP A 51 7.38 -3.47 2.63
C ASP A 51 6.62 -2.15 2.76
N LEU A 52 5.66 -1.95 1.89
CA LEU A 52 4.85 -0.74 1.93
C LEU A 52 4.07 -0.65 3.23
N LYS A 53 3.52 -1.75 3.68
CA LYS A 53 2.80 -1.79 4.96
C LYS A 53 3.72 -1.38 6.10
N ASP A 54 4.93 -1.90 6.11
CA ASP A 54 5.90 -1.56 7.12
C ASP A 54 6.21 -0.06 7.11
N MET A 55 6.37 0.49 5.92
CA MET A 55 6.61 1.92 5.77
C MET A 55 5.44 2.75 6.31
N VAL A 56 4.22 2.32 6.02
CA VAL A 56 3.04 3.00 6.51
C VAL A 56 3.00 3.00 8.03
N GLU A 57 3.28 1.84 8.62
CA GLU A 57 3.28 1.72 10.08
C GLU A 57 4.33 2.61 10.72
N LYS A 58 5.51 2.69 10.10
CA LYS A 58 6.56 3.56 10.60
C LYS A 58 6.17 5.03 10.49
N ASP A 59 5.53 5.39 9.39
CA ASP A 59 5.08 6.76 9.21
C ASP A 59 4.04 7.15 10.25
N VAL A 60 3.10 6.26 10.51
CA VAL A 60 2.07 6.50 11.52
C VAL A 60 2.71 6.66 12.90
N GLU A 61 3.66 5.82 13.21
CA GLU A 61 4.36 5.87 14.49
C GLU A 61 5.13 7.17 14.66
N ARG A 62 5.79 7.60 13.59
CA ARG A 62 6.52 8.86 13.59
C ARG A 62 5.60 10.03 13.88
N LEU A 63 4.47 10.10 13.18
CA LEU A 63 3.52 11.18 13.37
C LEU A 63 2.96 11.17 14.78
N SER A 64 2.74 9.98 15.33
CA SER A 64 2.24 9.85 16.68
C SER A 64 3.23 10.39 17.69
N LYS A 65 4.52 10.15 17.46
CA LYS A 65 5.56 10.63 18.38
C LYS A 65 5.77 12.13 18.31
N VAL A 66 5.59 12.69 17.13
CA VAL A 66 5.78 14.12 16.94
C VAL A 66 4.66 14.92 17.60
N LYS A 67 3.59 14.25 17.89
CA LYS A 67 2.42 14.89 18.44
C LYS A 67 2.54 15.08 19.94
N HIS A 68 3.05 16.16 20.33
CA HIS A 68 3.13 16.53 21.74
C HIS A 68 2.68 17.91 21.95
#